data_75239b5d4f8f1fec471eb469a95c9fd1
#
_entry.id   75239b5d4f8f1fec471eb469a95c9fd1
#
_cell.length_a   1.000
_cell.length_b   1.000
_cell.length_c   1.000
_cell.angle_alpha   90.00
_cell.angle_beta   90.00
_cell.angle_gamma   90.00
#
_symmetry.space_group_name_H-M   'P 1'
#
loop_
_entity.id
_entity.type
_entity.pdbx_description
1 polymer ?
#
loop_
_entity_poly.entity_id
_entity_poly.type
_entity_poly.pdbx_seq_one_letter_code
_entity_poly.pdbx_strand_id
1 'polypeptide(L)'
;MFSPFRKPEVRLLKNTAAGVIFSVKSGKGFLRQCVIYDPHSHGLIHSLCWQDVPLIRFWSEAGCPTCAEFVYSGFAEDEQGAARFLSALENWNRPWSGITDAFAALTPLFSCMADGYYLLEDRELYPTDGNGHFFWAATDHSSSNPATVAVWDPEYCSFSDTAPCFLLPGQPPSHFNPERATFYRDKPDARALAWYLPDSYLCVLLVGHHKATAAALEGRPLKTLVLSTATHFNDEQQTLVFPGGECLHKTELQYHIPKLTACKTLPPSAWESFGPDKHISPSETWSEELKQSVSRYPSLDQAWQIVEAGNLSETRIKSMIQQGLGEDEKADIILQALFSTHSPLFIDFARFVISHPAYAIYRPLTFRLMAQNRTPQADAFFLDFAINDDGERPELTKIMDDYFRKP
;
A
#
# COMPACT_ATOMS: atom_id res chain seq x y z
N MET A 1 -5.74 -34.56 10.36
CA MET A 1 -4.62 -35.52 10.50
C MET A 1 -3.51 -35.06 9.58
N PHE A 2 -2.47 -34.39 10.11
CA PHE A 2 -1.33 -33.91 9.33
C PHE A 2 -0.42 -35.07 9.05
N SER A 3 -0.17 -35.38 7.78
CA SER A 3 0.88 -36.34 7.41
C SER A 3 2.24 -35.64 7.53
N PRO A 4 3.12 -36.04 8.47
CA PRO A 4 4.36 -35.32 8.74
C PRO A 4 5.44 -35.44 7.65
N PHE A 5 5.12 -36.05 6.50
CA PHE A 5 6.08 -36.37 5.44
C PHE A 5 5.77 -35.79 4.07
N ARG A 6 4.72 -34.98 3.94
CA ARG A 6 4.48 -34.31 2.63
C ARG A 6 5.35 -33.07 2.53
N LYS A 7 6.16 -32.99 1.47
CA LYS A 7 6.92 -31.79 1.15
C LYS A 7 5.94 -30.69 0.72
N PRO A 8 6.15 -29.45 1.17
CA PRO A 8 5.40 -28.30 0.63
C PRO A 8 5.51 -28.25 -0.89
N GLU A 9 4.37 -28.03 -1.52
CA GLU A 9 4.27 -27.82 -2.97
C GLU A 9 3.80 -26.39 -3.20
N VAL A 10 4.63 -25.60 -3.86
CA VAL A 10 4.31 -24.23 -4.31
C VAL A 10 4.20 -24.25 -5.82
N ARG A 11 3.06 -23.86 -6.36
CA ARG A 11 2.80 -23.94 -7.79
C ARG A 11 2.26 -22.63 -8.32
N LEU A 12 2.93 -22.08 -9.34
CA LEU A 12 2.42 -20.97 -10.15
C LEU A 12 1.22 -21.46 -10.97
N LEU A 13 0.10 -20.75 -10.89
CA LEU A 13 -1.15 -21.09 -11.57
C LEU A 13 -1.42 -20.18 -12.77
N LYS A 14 -1.27 -18.86 -12.58
CA LYS A 14 -1.63 -17.86 -13.59
C LYS A 14 -0.71 -16.66 -13.51
N ASN A 15 -0.30 -16.15 -14.68
CA ASN A 15 0.30 -14.82 -14.77
C ASN A 15 -0.83 -13.79 -14.93
N THR A 16 -0.74 -12.67 -14.23
CA THR A 16 -1.65 -11.53 -14.33
C THR A 16 -0.91 -10.32 -14.90
N ALA A 17 -1.62 -9.22 -15.08
CA ALA A 17 -1.01 -7.98 -15.58
C ALA A 17 0.06 -7.42 -14.61
N ALA A 18 -0.16 -7.54 -13.31
CA ALA A 18 0.70 -6.98 -12.27
C ALA A 18 1.52 -8.02 -11.50
N GLY A 19 1.25 -9.34 -11.69
CA GLY A 19 1.84 -10.35 -10.85
C GLY A 19 1.61 -11.79 -11.26
N VAL A 20 1.60 -12.67 -10.27
CA VAL A 20 1.34 -14.10 -10.44
C VAL A 20 0.44 -14.64 -9.35
N ILE A 21 -0.55 -15.45 -9.72
CA ILE A 21 -1.36 -16.23 -8.78
C ILE A 21 -0.71 -17.61 -8.62
N PHE A 22 -0.60 -18.04 -7.37
CA PHE A 22 0.00 -19.33 -7.03
C PHE A 22 -0.75 -20.04 -5.90
N SER A 23 -0.50 -21.32 -5.75
CA SER A 23 -1.03 -22.13 -4.65
C SER A 23 0.09 -22.68 -3.77
N VAL A 24 -0.22 -22.82 -2.50
CA VAL A 24 0.59 -23.55 -1.51
C VAL A 24 -0.22 -24.73 -1.01
N LYS A 25 0.37 -25.94 -1.09
CA LYS A 25 -0.21 -27.19 -0.60
C LYS A 25 0.77 -27.88 0.32
N SER A 26 0.27 -28.38 1.43
CA SER A 26 1.10 -28.96 2.50
C SER A 26 2.17 -27.99 3.02
N GLY A 27 1.86 -26.69 2.99
CA GLY A 27 2.71 -25.63 3.53
C GLY A 27 2.90 -25.78 5.04
N LYS A 28 3.97 -25.22 5.58
CA LYS A 28 4.30 -25.36 6.99
C LYS A 28 3.35 -24.57 7.91
N GLY A 29 2.64 -23.56 7.35
CA GLY A 29 1.75 -22.68 8.12
C GLY A 29 2.47 -21.85 9.19
N PHE A 30 3.75 -21.55 8.97
CA PHE A 30 4.54 -20.73 9.88
C PHE A 30 4.22 -19.25 9.71
N LEU A 31 4.15 -18.78 8.46
CA LEU A 31 3.69 -17.41 8.12
C LEU A 31 2.20 -17.47 7.81
N ARG A 32 1.40 -16.79 8.63
CA ARG A 32 -0.06 -16.77 8.48
C ARG A 32 -0.70 -15.61 9.22
N GLN A 33 -1.90 -15.26 8.82
CA GLN A 33 -2.75 -14.37 9.60
C GLN A 33 -3.35 -15.13 10.79
N CYS A 34 -3.39 -14.46 11.93
CA CYS A 34 -4.01 -14.95 13.16
C CYS A 34 -5.02 -13.92 13.66
N VAL A 35 -5.99 -14.38 14.42
CA VAL A 35 -6.99 -13.56 15.10
C VAL A 35 -7.05 -13.97 16.55
N ILE A 36 -7.07 -13.00 17.44
CA ILE A 36 -7.31 -13.19 18.87
C ILE A 36 -8.44 -12.27 19.31
N TYR A 37 -9.29 -12.77 20.20
CA TYR A 37 -10.33 -11.97 20.83
C TYR A 37 -9.73 -11.11 21.95
N ASP A 38 -9.94 -9.80 21.87
CA ASP A 38 -9.58 -8.87 22.92
C ASP A 38 -10.62 -8.90 24.04
N PRO A 39 -10.26 -9.34 25.24
CA PRO A 39 -11.19 -9.39 26.37
C PRO A 39 -11.57 -8.00 26.90
N HIS A 40 -10.83 -6.94 26.57
CA HIS A 40 -11.06 -5.58 27.06
C HIS A 40 -11.94 -4.76 26.12
N SER A 41 -11.66 -4.76 24.84
CA SER A 41 -12.47 -4.03 23.83
C SER A 41 -13.61 -4.87 23.25
N HIS A 42 -13.67 -6.17 23.56
CA HIS A 42 -14.59 -7.13 22.92
C HIS A 42 -14.44 -7.20 21.40
N GLY A 43 -13.34 -6.72 20.86
CA GLY A 43 -13.00 -6.74 19.44
C GLY A 43 -12.14 -7.93 19.01
N LEU A 44 -11.84 -7.98 17.73
CA LEU A 44 -10.90 -8.96 17.17
C LEU A 44 -9.61 -8.23 16.79
N ILE A 45 -8.50 -8.69 17.36
CA ILE A 45 -7.18 -8.24 16.93
C ILE A 45 -6.67 -9.21 15.88
N HIS A 46 -6.37 -8.65 14.70
CA HIS A 46 -5.71 -9.36 13.62
C HIS A 46 -4.20 -9.23 13.77
N SER A 47 -3.47 -10.27 13.37
CA SER A 47 -2.02 -10.29 13.43
C SER A 47 -1.46 -11.07 12.25
N LEU A 48 -0.28 -10.69 11.81
CA LEU A 48 0.56 -11.56 10.99
C LEU A 48 1.54 -12.25 11.95
N CYS A 49 1.54 -13.59 11.94
CA CYS A 49 2.32 -14.38 12.86
C CYS A 49 3.36 -15.25 12.13
N TRP A 50 4.47 -15.48 12.82
CA TRP A 50 5.42 -16.53 12.50
C TRP A 50 5.41 -17.58 13.62
N GLN A 51 4.95 -18.79 13.32
CA GLN A 51 4.80 -19.87 14.31
C GLN A 51 3.99 -19.48 15.56
N ASP A 52 2.89 -18.77 15.36
CA ASP A 52 2.00 -18.24 16.41
C ASP A 52 2.61 -17.08 17.26
N VAL A 53 3.80 -16.61 16.90
CA VAL A 53 4.39 -15.40 17.45
C VAL A 53 4.00 -14.22 16.56
N PRO A 54 3.34 -13.18 17.08
CA PRO A 54 2.94 -12.04 16.28
C PRO A 54 4.17 -11.29 15.77
N LEU A 55 4.30 -11.17 14.45
CA LEU A 55 5.24 -10.26 13.82
C LEU A 55 4.68 -8.84 13.84
N ILE A 56 3.38 -8.72 13.66
CA ILE A 56 2.68 -7.47 13.50
C ILE A 56 1.27 -7.66 13.99
N ARG A 57 0.70 -6.66 14.64
CA ARG A 57 -0.67 -6.62 15.09
C ARG A 57 -1.41 -5.49 14.40
N PHE A 58 -2.68 -5.75 14.08
CA PHE A 58 -3.59 -4.73 13.60
C PHE A 58 -4.79 -4.72 14.52
N TRP A 59 -5.13 -3.56 14.95
CA TRP A 59 -6.34 -3.33 15.69
C TRP A 59 -7.15 -2.30 14.92
N SER A 60 -8.39 -2.64 14.59
CA SER A 60 -9.36 -1.67 14.12
C SER A 60 -10.42 -1.52 15.21
N GLU A 61 -10.53 -0.37 15.79
CA GLU A 61 -11.70 -0.02 16.58
C GLU A 61 -12.87 0.27 15.63
N ALA A 62 -13.45 -0.78 15.09
CA ALA A 62 -14.62 -0.71 14.24
C ALA A 62 -15.90 -0.60 15.08
N GLY A 63 -16.09 0.53 15.72
CA GLY A 63 -17.30 0.78 16.51
C GLY A 63 -18.02 2.07 16.16
N CYS A 64 -17.37 2.96 15.45
CA CYS A 64 -17.90 4.26 15.10
C CYS A 64 -17.49 4.61 13.66
N PRO A 65 -18.44 4.97 12.77
CA PRO A 65 -18.14 5.38 11.40
C PRO A 65 -17.19 6.59 11.31
N THR A 66 -17.05 7.35 12.39
CA THR A 66 -16.18 8.53 12.47
C THR A 66 -14.87 8.27 13.24
N CYS A 67 -14.62 7.03 13.70
CA CYS A 67 -13.50 6.68 14.57
C CYS A 67 -12.79 5.40 14.10
N ALA A 68 -12.82 5.07 12.82
CA ALA A 68 -12.08 3.94 12.28
C ALA A 68 -10.58 4.26 12.35
N GLU A 69 -9.93 3.82 13.40
CA GLU A 69 -8.51 3.95 13.61
C GLU A 69 -7.85 2.58 13.41
N PHE A 70 -6.99 2.46 12.41
CA PHE A 70 -6.08 1.32 12.30
C PHE A 70 -4.87 1.60 13.18
N VAL A 71 -4.86 1.02 14.37
CA VAL A 71 -3.70 1.07 15.23
C VAL A 71 -2.79 -0.09 14.90
N TYR A 72 -1.62 0.25 14.39
CA TYR A 72 -0.54 -0.69 14.21
C TYR A 72 0.35 -0.68 15.44
N SER A 73 0.42 -1.78 16.15
CA SER A 73 1.41 -1.95 17.21
C SER A 73 2.09 -3.29 17.05
N GLY A 74 3.41 -3.29 17.04
CA GLY A 74 3.98 -4.40 17.24
C GLY A 74 5.07 -5.13 16.70
N PHE A 75 5.92 -5.58 17.46
CA PHE A 75 7.08 -6.30 17.02
C PHE A 75 7.26 -7.46 17.98
N ALA A 76 7.30 -8.66 17.43
CA ALA A 76 7.75 -9.78 18.21
C ALA A 76 9.24 -9.58 18.48
N GLU A 77 9.61 -9.47 19.70
CA GLU A 77 11.01 -9.50 20.17
C GLU A 77 11.58 -10.92 20.22
N ASP A 78 10.98 -11.89 19.54
CA ASP A 78 11.59 -13.21 19.46
C ASP A 78 12.70 -13.18 18.39
N GLU A 79 13.92 -12.94 18.84
CA GLU A 79 15.11 -12.97 17.99
C GLU A 79 15.25 -14.27 17.20
N GLN A 80 14.82 -15.40 17.78
CA GLN A 80 14.88 -16.70 17.11
C GLN A 80 13.82 -16.82 16.01
N GLY A 81 12.62 -16.32 16.23
CA GLY A 81 11.56 -16.25 15.22
C GLY A 81 11.95 -15.35 14.07
N ALA A 82 12.48 -14.17 14.36
CA ALA A 82 12.99 -13.23 13.37
C ALA A 82 14.14 -13.83 12.55
N ALA A 83 15.10 -14.51 13.18
CA ALA A 83 16.21 -15.15 12.48
C ALA A 83 15.73 -16.26 11.52
N ARG A 84 14.76 -17.06 11.91
CA ARG A 84 14.15 -18.10 11.04
C ARG A 84 13.38 -17.51 9.88
N PHE A 85 12.65 -16.43 10.11
CA PHE A 85 11.96 -15.68 9.05
C PHE A 85 12.97 -15.10 8.06
N LEU A 86 14.03 -14.45 8.55
CA LEU A 86 15.08 -13.88 7.71
C LEU A 86 15.84 -14.97 6.93
N SER A 87 16.05 -16.14 7.51
CA SER A 87 16.71 -17.24 6.79
C SER A 87 15.84 -17.77 5.63
N ALA A 88 14.53 -17.73 5.74
CA ALA A 88 13.62 -18.04 4.64
C ALA A 88 13.70 -17.03 3.49
N LEU A 89 14.33 -15.88 3.73
CA LEU A 89 14.51 -14.77 2.79
C LEU A 89 15.95 -14.58 2.31
N GLU A 90 16.86 -15.53 2.54
CA GLU A 90 18.29 -15.39 2.19
C GLU A 90 18.52 -14.97 0.72
N ASN A 91 17.71 -15.48 -0.19
CA ASN A 91 17.84 -15.20 -1.64
C ASN A 91 17.03 -13.99 -2.12
N TRP A 92 16.34 -13.31 -1.23
CA TRP A 92 15.42 -12.25 -1.63
C TRP A 92 16.11 -10.97 -2.12
N ASN A 93 17.32 -10.69 -1.69
CA ASN A 93 18.01 -9.40 -1.90
C ASN A 93 18.83 -9.34 -3.20
N ARG A 94 18.64 -10.28 -4.11
CA ARG A 94 19.29 -10.29 -5.43
C ARG A 94 18.46 -9.49 -6.46
N PRO A 95 19.06 -8.96 -7.52
CA PRO A 95 18.32 -8.42 -8.66
C PRO A 95 17.48 -9.52 -9.32
N TRP A 96 16.29 -9.17 -9.80
CA TRP A 96 15.37 -10.06 -10.48
C TRP A 96 15.06 -9.54 -11.87
N SER A 97 14.94 -10.47 -12.83
CA SER A 97 14.60 -10.15 -14.20
C SER A 97 13.10 -9.88 -14.42
N GLY A 98 12.27 -10.17 -13.40
CA GLY A 98 10.82 -9.98 -13.41
C GLY A 98 10.11 -10.74 -12.31
N ILE A 99 8.79 -10.68 -12.30
CA ILE A 99 7.96 -11.25 -11.24
C ILE A 99 8.09 -12.78 -11.12
N THR A 100 8.28 -13.47 -12.23
CA THR A 100 8.47 -14.95 -12.23
C THR A 100 9.78 -15.35 -11.58
N ASP A 101 10.86 -14.57 -11.79
CA ASP A 101 12.15 -14.81 -11.14
C ASP A 101 12.06 -14.49 -9.64
N ALA A 102 11.35 -13.42 -9.28
CA ALA A 102 11.03 -13.10 -7.90
C ALA A 102 10.22 -14.22 -7.21
N PHE A 103 9.21 -14.76 -7.90
CA PHE A 103 8.43 -15.89 -7.42
C PHE A 103 9.31 -17.11 -7.12
N ALA A 104 10.20 -17.46 -8.05
CA ALA A 104 11.12 -18.58 -7.85
C ALA A 104 12.06 -18.35 -6.66
N ALA A 105 12.58 -17.13 -6.49
CA ALA A 105 13.45 -16.77 -5.38
C ALA A 105 12.74 -16.83 -4.02
N LEU A 106 11.44 -16.50 -3.97
CA LEU A 106 10.62 -16.48 -2.77
C LEU A 106 9.95 -17.84 -2.44
N THR A 107 10.10 -18.85 -3.28
CA THR A 107 9.52 -20.18 -3.06
C THR A 107 9.85 -20.77 -1.66
N PRO A 108 11.06 -20.60 -1.09
CA PRO A 108 11.33 -21.04 0.28
C PRO A 108 10.42 -20.39 1.34
N LEU A 109 10.13 -19.08 1.20
CA LEU A 109 9.19 -18.36 2.04
C LEU A 109 7.77 -18.88 1.84
N PHE A 110 7.33 -19.05 0.59
CA PHE A 110 5.98 -19.55 0.29
C PHE A 110 5.75 -20.94 0.85
N SER A 111 6.77 -21.78 0.90
CA SER A 111 6.72 -23.10 1.56
C SER A 111 6.45 -23.02 3.06
N CYS A 112 6.70 -21.86 3.67
CA CYS A 112 6.42 -21.60 5.08
C CYS A 112 5.00 -21.04 5.31
N MET A 113 4.25 -20.69 4.26
CA MET A 113 2.89 -20.19 4.36
C MET A 113 1.90 -21.33 4.63
N ALA A 114 0.67 -20.98 4.97
CA ALA A 114 -0.42 -21.95 5.10
C ALA A 114 -0.89 -22.44 3.73
N ASP A 115 -1.61 -23.56 3.71
CA ASP A 115 -2.30 -24.02 2.49
C ASP A 115 -3.29 -22.96 2.02
N GLY A 116 -3.26 -22.62 0.73
CA GLY A 116 -4.13 -21.60 0.17
C GLY A 116 -3.73 -21.14 -1.21
N TYR A 117 -4.45 -20.14 -1.67
CA TYR A 117 -4.20 -19.42 -2.91
C TYR A 117 -3.74 -18.02 -2.60
N TYR A 118 -2.72 -17.57 -3.31
CA TYR A 118 -2.04 -16.31 -3.06
C TYR A 118 -1.76 -15.58 -4.36
N LEU A 119 -1.67 -14.26 -4.24
CA LEU A 119 -1.23 -13.36 -5.30
C LEU A 119 0.10 -12.72 -4.88
N LEU A 120 1.08 -12.71 -5.77
CA LEU A 120 2.32 -11.95 -5.65
C LEU A 120 2.32 -10.89 -6.74
N GLU A 121 2.40 -9.62 -6.36
CA GLU A 121 2.41 -8.48 -7.28
C GLU A 121 3.69 -7.65 -7.12
N ASP A 122 4.11 -6.96 -8.21
CA ASP A 122 5.15 -5.92 -8.18
C ASP A 122 4.46 -4.57 -8.30
N ARG A 123 4.42 -3.80 -7.21
CA ARG A 123 3.69 -2.53 -7.09
C ARG A 123 4.58 -1.42 -6.58
N GLU A 124 4.19 -0.18 -6.86
CA GLU A 124 4.73 1.02 -6.23
C GLU A 124 3.79 1.47 -5.12
N LEU A 125 4.29 1.51 -3.88
CA LEU A 125 3.49 1.81 -2.70
C LEU A 125 4.11 2.96 -1.90
N TYR A 126 3.27 3.69 -1.17
CA TYR A 126 3.66 4.86 -0.41
C TYR A 126 3.92 4.47 1.06
N PRO A 127 5.14 4.66 1.59
CA PRO A 127 5.46 4.38 2.99
C PRO A 127 4.97 5.51 3.91
N THR A 128 3.68 5.56 4.19
CA THR A 128 3.02 6.65 4.93
C THR A 128 2.24 6.16 6.16
N ASP A 129 2.06 7.06 7.12
CA ASP A 129 1.19 6.88 8.28
C ASP A 129 -0.32 7.03 7.96
N GLY A 130 -0.67 7.26 6.70
CA GLY A 130 -2.03 7.53 6.26
C GLY A 130 -2.43 9.01 6.27
N ASN A 131 -1.65 9.88 6.89
CA ASN A 131 -1.85 11.34 6.91
C ASN A 131 -0.85 12.10 6.02
N GLY A 132 -0.16 11.38 5.17
CA GLY A 132 0.81 11.96 4.23
C GLY A 132 2.24 12.01 4.74
N HIS A 133 2.52 11.56 5.96
CA HIS A 133 3.85 11.53 6.53
C HIS A 133 4.51 10.17 6.37
N PHE A 134 5.83 10.16 6.27
CA PHE A 134 6.56 8.90 6.35
C PHE A 134 6.30 8.20 7.69
N PHE A 135 6.01 6.93 7.66
CA PHE A 135 5.48 6.18 8.81
C PHE A 135 6.40 6.19 10.07
N TRP A 136 7.70 6.41 9.93
CA TRP A 136 8.61 6.57 11.06
C TRP A 136 8.84 8.02 11.48
N ALA A 137 8.43 8.98 10.66
CA ALA A 137 8.49 10.39 10.99
C ALA A 137 7.32 10.84 11.88
N ALA A 138 6.81 9.93 12.71
CA ALA A 138 5.71 10.19 13.59
C ALA A 138 5.88 11.54 14.29
N THR A 139 4.92 12.41 14.05
CA THR A 139 4.84 13.74 14.64
C THR A 139 4.12 13.67 15.98
N ASP A 140 4.01 14.78 16.69
CA ASP A 140 3.35 14.92 17.98
C ASP A 140 1.87 14.47 18.02
N HIS A 141 1.31 14.11 16.85
CA HIS A 141 -0.05 13.58 16.70
C HIS A 141 -0.12 12.05 16.68
N SER A 142 1.02 11.36 16.59
CA SER A 142 1.05 9.92 16.74
C SER A 142 0.70 9.52 18.17
N SER A 143 0.09 8.34 18.30
CA SER A 143 -0.24 7.79 19.63
C SER A 143 0.94 7.93 20.59
N SER A 144 0.65 8.04 21.87
CA SER A 144 1.65 8.11 22.95
C SER A 144 2.62 6.92 22.99
N ASN A 145 2.40 5.91 22.17
CA ASN A 145 3.26 4.74 22.03
C ASN A 145 4.03 4.78 20.68
N PRO A 146 5.36 5.00 20.68
CA PRO A 146 6.17 5.06 19.48
C PRO A 146 6.26 3.72 18.71
N ALA A 147 5.76 2.62 19.26
CA ALA A 147 5.62 1.34 18.57
C ALA A 147 4.31 1.24 17.77
N THR A 148 3.48 2.27 17.82
CA THR A 148 2.15 2.28 17.19
C THR A 148 2.11 3.32 16.10
N VAL A 149 1.64 2.93 14.94
CA VAL A 149 1.26 3.84 13.85
C VAL A 149 -0.26 3.88 13.83
N ALA A 150 -0.84 5.04 14.07
CA ALA A 150 -2.26 5.26 13.91
C ALA A 150 -2.52 5.65 12.44
N VAL A 151 -3.32 4.87 11.76
CA VAL A 151 -3.81 5.18 10.43
C VAL A 151 -5.27 5.58 10.60
N TRP A 152 -5.57 6.83 10.30
CA TRP A 152 -6.90 7.39 10.46
C TRP A 152 -7.68 7.28 9.16
N ASP A 153 -8.89 6.73 9.22
CA ASP A 153 -9.86 6.78 8.13
C ASP A 153 -11.21 7.28 8.64
N PRO A 154 -11.53 8.56 8.41
CA PRO A 154 -12.76 9.14 8.92
C PRO A 154 -14.03 8.75 8.16
N GLU A 155 -13.95 8.24 6.93
CA GLU A 155 -15.12 8.10 6.07
C GLU A 155 -15.50 6.66 5.69
N TYR A 156 -14.60 5.68 5.82
CA TYR A 156 -14.82 4.35 5.24
C TYR A 156 -14.50 3.22 6.20
N CYS A 157 -15.50 2.74 6.90
CA CYS A 157 -15.38 1.58 7.80
C CYS A 157 -15.49 0.22 7.08
N SER A 158 -15.75 0.19 5.80
CA SER A 158 -15.80 -1.05 5.02
C SER A 158 -15.30 -0.82 3.61
N PHE A 159 -14.08 -1.20 3.36
CA PHE A 159 -13.53 -1.27 2.03
C PHE A 159 -13.75 -2.69 1.50
N SER A 160 -14.58 -2.86 0.48
CA SER A 160 -14.62 -4.10 -0.27
C SER A 160 -13.77 -3.95 -1.53
N ASP A 161 -13.08 -5.03 -1.91
CA ASP A 161 -12.31 -5.13 -3.17
C ASP A 161 -11.18 -4.10 -3.33
N THR A 162 -10.59 -3.66 -2.22
CA THR A 162 -9.46 -2.73 -2.25
C THR A 162 -8.18 -3.36 -2.79
N ALA A 163 -7.29 -2.53 -3.30
CA ALA A 163 -5.96 -2.94 -3.76
C ALA A 163 -4.85 -2.29 -2.91
N PRO A 164 -3.67 -2.90 -2.83
CA PRO A 164 -2.52 -2.34 -2.14
C PRO A 164 -2.16 -0.94 -2.61
N CYS A 165 -1.98 0.02 -1.68
CA CYS A 165 -1.58 1.40 -1.97
C CYS A 165 -0.50 1.91 -1.01
N PHE A 166 -0.61 1.61 0.28
CA PHE A 166 0.26 2.15 1.32
C PHE A 166 1.04 1.08 2.05
N LEU A 167 2.17 1.50 2.64
CA LEU A 167 3.04 0.65 3.43
C LEU A 167 3.07 1.11 4.88
N LEU A 168 2.82 0.18 5.79
CA LEU A 168 3.07 0.32 7.22
C LEU A 168 4.39 -0.38 7.60
N PRO A 169 5.09 0.09 8.65
CA PRO A 169 6.32 -0.54 9.06
C PRO A 169 6.05 -1.87 9.78
N GLY A 170 6.90 -2.86 9.54
CA GLY A 170 6.97 -4.12 10.29
C GLY A 170 8.07 -4.13 11.35
N GLN A 171 8.75 -3.00 11.56
CA GLN A 171 9.83 -2.84 12.55
C GLN A 171 9.72 -1.47 13.23
N PRO A 172 10.13 -1.37 14.52
CA PRO A 172 10.09 -0.10 15.23
C PRO A 172 11.12 0.90 14.69
N PRO A 173 10.91 2.21 14.97
CA PRO A 173 11.87 3.26 14.63
C PRO A 173 13.29 3.03 15.20
N SER A 174 13.40 2.33 16.33
CA SER A 174 14.69 1.98 16.95
C SER A 174 15.60 1.12 16.07
N HIS A 175 15.06 0.47 15.03
CA HIS A 175 15.84 -0.30 14.05
C HIS A 175 16.37 0.57 12.90
N PHE A 176 16.10 1.87 12.92
CA PHE A 176 16.60 2.78 11.90
C PHE A 176 18.13 2.84 11.90
N ASN A 177 18.72 2.71 10.70
CA ASN A 177 20.14 2.85 10.48
C ASN A 177 20.36 3.82 9.30
N PRO A 178 20.95 5.01 9.55
CA PRO A 178 21.11 6.05 8.53
C PRO A 178 22.06 5.64 7.39
N GLU A 179 23.10 4.87 7.68
CA GLU A 179 24.04 4.39 6.65
C GLU A 179 23.36 3.44 5.67
N ARG A 180 22.49 2.55 6.18
CA ARG A 180 21.69 1.65 5.32
C ARG A 180 20.64 2.42 4.52
N ALA A 181 20.02 3.43 5.06
CA ALA A 181 19.09 4.27 4.33
C ALA A 181 19.82 5.01 3.20
N THR A 182 20.95 5.63 3.49
CA THR A 182 21.81 6.30 2.48
C THR A 182 22.23 5.34 1.37
N PHE A 183 22.63 4.11 1.71
CA PHE A 183 23.01 3.09 0.72
C PHE A 183 21.91 2.79 -0.31
N TYR A 184 20.62 2.97 0.04
CA TYR A 184 19.51 2.71 -0.86
C TYR A 184 19.03 3.94 -1.63
N ARG A 185 19.49 5.16 -1.35
CA ARG A 185 19.08 6.37 -2.09
C ARG A 185 19.41 6.24 -3.59
N ASP A 186 20.58 5.76 -3.92
CA ASP A 186 21.00 5.56 -5.32
C ASP A 186 20.46 4.26 -5.95
N LYS A 187 19.48 3.62 -5.33
CA LYS A 187 18.95 2.33 -5.77
C LYS A 187 17.42 2.35 -5.86
N PRO A 188 16.85 3.16 -6.76
CA PRO A 188 15.39 3.29 -6.89
C PRO A 188 14.69 1.98 -7.28
N ASP A 189 15.43 1.04 -7.89
CA ASP A 189 14.90 -0.27 -8.28
C ASP A 189 14.94 -1.32 -7.16
N ALA A 190 15.48 -0.97 -5.99
CA ALA A 190 15.51 -1.89 -4.85
C ALA A 190 14.11 -2.09 -4.29
N ARG A 191 13.63 -3.35 -4.33
CA ARG A 191 12.27 -3.71 -3.92
C ARG A 191 12.17 -4.05 -2.45
N ALA A 192 11.04 -3.74 -1.85
CA ALA A 192 10.59 -4.23 -0.56
C ALA A 192 9.73 -5.50 -0.71
N LEU A 193 9.44 -6.17 0.39
CA LEU A 193 8.47 -7.25 0.50
C LEU A 193 7.45 -6.88 1.56
N ALA A 194 6.17 -6.99 1.22
CA ALA A 194 5.09 -6.63 2.12
C ALA A 194 3.96 -7.66 2.06
N TRP A 195 3.15 -7.69 3.11
CA TRP A 195 1.93 -8.48 3.22
C TRP A 195 0.73 -7.54 3.19
N TYR A 196 -0.21 -7.78 2.30
CA TYR A 196 -1.43 -7.01 2.19
C TYR A 196 -2.43 -7.37 3.30
N LEU A 197 -3.00 -6.35 3.90
CA LEU A 197 -4.12 -6.48 4.84
C LEU A 197 -5.42 -6.41 4.05
N PRO A 198 -6.23 -7.47 4.03
CA PRO A 198 -7.48 -7.46 3.30
C PRO A 198 -8.36 -6.26 3.67
N ASP A 199 -9.03 -5.71 2.66
CA ASP A 199 -10.01 -4.63 2.80
C ASP A 199 -9.49 -3.33 3.46
N SER A 200 -8.23 -2.96 3.22
CA SER A 200 -7.63 -1.83 3.93
C SER A 200 -6.74 -0.89 3.12
N TYR A 201 -6.46 -1.10 1.86
CA TYR A 201 -5.39 -0.42 1.09
C TYR A 201 -3.97 -0.56 1.67
N LEU A 202 -3.80 -1.19 2.82
CA LEU A 202 -2.58 -1.20 3.61
C LEU A 202 -1.79 -2.48 3.44
N CYS A 203 -0.47 -2.35 3.33
CA CYS A 203 0.46 -3.46 3.37
C CYS A 203 1.43 -3.28 4.53
N VAL A 204 1.82 -4.38 5.12
CA VAL A 204 2.85 -4.38 6.16
C VAL A 204 4.18 -4.79 5.59
N LEU A 205 5.19 -3.94 5.76
CA LEU A 205 6.56 -4.26 5.38
C LEU A 205 7.09 -5.44 6.20
N LEU A 206 7.38 -6.53 5.51
CA LEU A 206 8.12 -7.65 6.07
C LEU A 206 9.62 -7.38 6.02
N VAL A 207 10.10 -6.84 4.88
CA VAL A 207 11.51 -6.47 4.66
C VAL A 207 11.58 -5.23 3.80
N GLY A 208 12.54 -4.34 4.09
CA GLY A 208 12.81 -3.18 3.24
C GLY A 208 12.62 -1.82 3.90
N HIS A 209 12.57 -1.76 5.23
CA HIS A 209 12.36 -0.50 5.98
C HIS A 209 13.37 0.61 5.62
N HIS A 210 14.65 0.28 5.45
CA HIS A 210 15.67 1.27 5.02
C HIS A 210 15.52 1.68 3.55
N LYS A 211 14.92 0.80 2.71
CA LYS A 211 14.55 1.17 1.33
C LYS A 211 13.36 2.13 1.34
N ALA A 212 12.38 1.89 2.26
CA ALA A 212 11.27 2.80 2.48
C ALA A 212 11.74 4.17 2.99
N THR A 213 12.71 4.20 3.90
CA THR A 213 13.32 5.45 4.37
C THR A 213 13.99 6.21 3.22
N ALA A 214 14.77 5.52 2.38
CA ALA A 214 15.38 6.14 1.22
C ALA A 214 14.35 6.70 0.24
N ALA A 215 13.28 5.97 -0.02
CA ALA A 215 12.17 6.43 -0.84
C ALA A 215 11.50 7.68 -0.26
N ALA A 216 11.29 7.71 1.07
CA ALA A 216 10.71 8.85 1.77
C ALA A 216 11.60 10.11 1.68
N LEU A 217 12.91 9.97 1.87
CA LEU A 217 13.87 11.08 1.74
C LEU A 217 13.87 11.67 0.34
N GLU A 218 13.56 10.88 -0.67
CA GLU A 218 13.48 11.29 -2.08
C GLU A 218 12.07 11.65 -2.54
N GLY A 219 11.06 11.52 -1.66
CA GLY A 219 9.66 11.85 -1.97
C GLY A 219 9.04 10.96 -3.06
N ARG A 220 9.46 9.71 -3.18
CA ARG A 220 8.98 8.76 -4.18
C ARG A 220 8.31 7.53 -3.56
N PRO A 221 7.44 6.82 -4.29
CA PRO A 221 6.95 5.51 -3.88
C PRO A 221 8.09 4.48 -3.82
N LEU A 222 7.83 3.37 -3.15
CA LEU A 222 8.75 2.25 -3.02
C LEU A 222 8.26 1.08 -3.86
N LYS A 223 9.11 0.57 -4.76
CA LYS A 223 8.85 -0.68 -5.47
C LYS A 223 8.77 -1.83 -4.46
N THR A 224 7.67 -2.55 -4.48
CA THR A 224 7.34 -3.53 -3.44
C THR A 224 6.72 -4.78 -4.05
N LEU A 225 7.25 -5.93 -3.66
CA LEU A 225 6.56 -7.19 -3.87
C LEU A 225 5.51 -7.36 -2.79
N VAL A 226 4.27 -7.50 -3.19
CA VAL A 226 3.12 -7.62 -2.30
C VAL A 226 2.60 -9.04 -2.33
N LEU A 227 2.48 -9.63 -1.16
CA LEU A 227 1.80 -10.91 -0.94
C LEU A 227 0.39 -10.65 -0.45
N SER A 228 -0.59 -11.21 -1.15
CA SER A 228 -2.01 -11.14 -0.78
C SER A 228 -2.62 -12.53 -0.71
N THR A 229 -3.58 -12.71 0.19
CA THR A 229 -4.49 -13.87 0.18
C THR A 229 -5.67 -13.58 -0.75
N ALA A 230 -6.37 -14.62 -1.20
CA ALA A 230 -7.68 -14.44 -1.80
C ALA A 230 -8.66 -13.81 -0.79
N THR A 231 -9.54 -12.92 -1.26
CA THR A 231 -10.52 -12.21 -0.44
C THR A 231 -11.81 -12.99 -0.27
N HIS A 232 -12.41 -13.43 -1.36
CA HIS A 232 -13.65 -14.19 -1.34
C HIS A 232 -13.78 -15.08 -2.58
N PHE A 233 -14.80 -15.96 -2.56
CA PHE A 233 -15.21 -16.71 -3.74
C PHE A 233 -16.53 -16.13 -4.26
N ASN A 234 -16.53 -15.69 -5.51
CA ASN A 234 -17.74 -15.21 -6.18
C ASN A 234 -18.50 -16.41 -6.77
N ASP A 235 -19.64 -16.77 -6.15
CA ASP A 235 -20.44 -17.91 -6.56
C ASP A 235 -21.13 -17.70 -7.93
N GLU A 236 -21.47 -16.47 -8.29
CA GLU A 236 -22.11 -16.17 -9.59
C GLU A 236 -21.12 -16.36 -10.74
N GLN A 237 -19.92 -15.81 -10.59
CA GLN A 237 -18.87 -15.91 -11.60
C GLN A 237 -18.04 -17.18 -11.49
N GLN A 238 -18.21 -17.97 -10.43
CA GLN A 238 -17.42 -19.15 -10.11
C GLN A 238 -15.91 -18.85 -10.08
N THR A 239 -15.56 -17.71 -9.49
CA THR A 239 -14.17 -17.21 -9.43
C THR A 239 -13.72 -16.98 -8.00
N LEU A 240 -12.45 -17.29 -7.73
CA LEU A 240 -11.75 -16.88 -6.54
C LEU A 240 -11.16 -15.49 -6.79
N VAL A 241 -11.52 -14.53 -5.96
CA VAL A 241 -11.16 -13.11 -6.12
C VAL A 241 -9.99 -12.75 -5.21
N PHE A 242 -9.09 -11.93 -5.73
CA PHE A 242 -7.93 -11.35 -5.02
C PHE A 242 -8.05 -9.83 -4.98
N PRO A 243 -7.29 -9.16 -4.12
CA PRO A 243 -7.24 -7.70 -4.08
C PRO A 243 -6.97 -7.09 -5.45
N GLY A 244 -7.64 -5.96 -5.75
CA GLY A 244 -7.50 -5.30 -7.05
C GLY A 244 -8.22 -5.99 -8.21
N GLY A 245 -9.13 -6.94 -7.92
CA GLY A 245 -10.00 -7.56 -8.94
C GLY A 245 -9.36 -8.71 -9.74
N GLU A 246 -8.13 -9.10 -9.44
CA GLU A 246 -7.54 -10.28 -10.05
C GLU A 246 -8.32 -11.53 -9.64
N CYS A 247 -8.50 -12.49 -10.56
CA CYS A 247 -9.30 -13.66 -10.28
C CYS A 247 -8.77 -14.95 -10.88
N LEU A 248 -9.19 -16.07 -10.28
CA LEU A 248 -8.92 -17.43 -10.73
C LEU A 248 -10.24 -18.19 -10.86
N HIS A 249 -10.55 -18.69 -12.05
CA HIS A 249 -11.78 -19.43 -12.26
C HIS A 249 -11.74 -20.79 -11.56
N LYS A 250 -12.90 -21.30 -11.11
CA LYS A 250 -13.04 -22.57 -10.39
C LYS A 250 -12.35 -23.75 -11.08
N THR A 251 -12.37 -23.79 -12.41
CA THR A 251 -11.71 -24.86 -13.19
C THR A 251 -10.18 -24.85 -13.09
N GLU A 252 -9.61 -23.73 -12.68
CA GLU A 252 -8.16 -23.56 -12.49
C GLU A 252 -7.73 -23.90 -11.07
N LEU A 253 -8.72 -24.08 -10.14
CA LEU A 253 -8.44 -24.47 -8.76
C LEU A 253 -8.05 -25.95 -8.69
N GLN A 254 -6.97 -26.23 -8.00
CA GLN A 254 -6.41 -27.60 -7.93
C GLN A 254 -7.02 -28.47 -6.87
N TYR A 255 -7.70 -27.88 -5.88
CA TYR A 255 -8.32 -28.57 -4.77
C TYR A 255 -9.53 -27.78 -4.27
N HIS A 256 -10.41 -28.49 -3.60
CA HIS A 256 -11.61 -27.89 -3.02
C HIS A 256 -11.19 -26.75 -2.10
N ILE A 257 -11.77 -25.55 -2.32
CA ILE A 257 -11.40 -24.33 -1.61
C ILE A 257 -11.51 -24.60 -0.10
N PRO A 258 -10.38 -24.75 0.62
CA PRO A 258 -10.45 -24.69 2.06
C PRO A 258 -10.88 -23.29 2.42
N LYS A 259 -11.57 -23.11 3.54
CA LYS A 259 -11.98 -21.80 4.05
C LYS A 259 -10.99 -20.72 3.64
N LEU A 260 -11.47 -19.75 2.89
CA LEU A 260 -10.70 -18.74 2.13
C LEU A 260 -9.66 -17.96 2.92
N THR A 261 -9.81 -17.89 4.20
CA THR A 261 -8.86 -17.30 5.11
C THR A 261 -8.25 -18.37 5.99
N ALA A 262 -7.02 -18.67 5.75
CA ALA A 262 -6.21 -19.42 6.71
C ALA A 262 -5.91 -18.59 7.98
N CYS A 263 -6.88 -17.77 8.41
CA CYS A 263 -6.79 -17.01 9.64
C CYS A 263 -6.99 -17.97 10.80
N LYS A 264 -5.95 -18.16 11.59
CA LYS A 264 -6.01 -19.04 12.76
C LYS A 264 -6.52 -18.27 13.96
N THR A 265 -7.62 -18.72 14.55
CA THR A 265 -8.03 -18.23 15.86
C THR A 265 -7.06 -18.75 16.92
N LEU A 266 -6.40 -17.86 17.62
CA LEU A 266 -5.52 -18.17 18.74
C LEU A 266 -6.33 -18.29 20.03
N PRO A 267 -5.87 -19.14 20.98
CA PRO A 267 -6.53 -19.24 22.28
C PRO A 267 -6.37 -17.95 23.09
N PRO A 268 -7.29 -17.64 24.02
CA PRO A 268 -7.20 -16.46 24.89
C PRO A 268 -5.88 -16.34 25.65
N SER A 269 -5.23 -17.46 25.98
CA SER A 269 -3.93 -17.47 26.64
C SER A 269 -2.79 -16.87 25.78
N ALA A 270 -2.98 -16.74 24.48
CA ALA A 270 -2.03 -16.05 23.61
C ALA A 270 -2.06 -14.53 23.76
N TRP A 271 -3.07 -13.97 24.46
CA TRP A 271 -3.22 -12.54 24.70
C TRP A 271 -1.98 -11.87 25.30
N GLU A 272 -1.34 -12.52 26.28
CA GLU A 272 -0.14 -11.98 26.91
C GLU A 272 1.02 -11.77 25.91
N SER A 273 1.11 -12.62 24.89
CA SER A 273 2.10 -12.47 23.81
C SER A 273 1.74 -11.32 22.85
N PHE A 274 0.49 -10.86 22.91
CA PHE A 274 -0.04 -9.76 22.12
C PHE A 274 -0.10 -8.44 22.91
N GLY A 275 0.29 -8.41 24.19
CA GLY A 275 0.19 -7.24 25.09
C GLY A 275 0.73 -5.94 24.46
N PRO A 276 0.00 -4.82 24.62
CA PRO A 276 0.32 -3.54 23.98
C PRO A 276 1.53 -2.81 24.59
N ASP A 277 2.10 -3.31 25.68
CA ASP A 277 2.85 -2.49 26.63
C ASP A 277 4.38 -2.54 26.50
N LYS A 278 4.91 -3.01 25.39
CA LYS A 278 6.37 -2.90 25.19
C LYS A 278 6.71 -1.50 24.69
N HIS A 279 7.15 -0.65 25.59
CA HIS A 279 7.71 0.65 25.28
C HIS A 279 8.98 0.48 24.42
N ILE A 280 8.87 0.83 23.15
CA ILE A 280 10.02 0.94 22.28
C ILE A 280 10.40 2.42 22.25
N SER A 281 11.58 2.74 22.76
CA SER A 281 12.07 4.11 22.74
C SER A 281 12.20 4.60 21.31
N PRO A 282 11.71 5.82 21.00
CA PRO A 282 11.96 6.43 19.68
C PRO A 282 13.47 6.52 19.45
N SER A 283 13.90 6.32 18.20
CA SER A 283 15.30 6.53 17.86
C SER A 283 15.62 8.02 17.95
N GLU A 284 16.51 8.41 18.85
CA GLU A 284 17.03 9.78 18.93
C GLU A 284 17.85 10.20 17.70
N THR A 285 18.15 9.25 16.82
CA THR A 285 19.07 9.42 15.67
C THR A 285 18.39 9.88 14.39
N TRP A 286 17.15 10.34 14.45
CA TRP A 286 16.44 10.84 13.26
C TRP A 286 17.10 12.14 12.77
N SER A 287 17.58 12.11 11.53
CA SER A 287 18.17 13.32 10.91
C SER A 287 17.08 14.38 10.72
N GLU A 288 17.47 15.66 10.80
CA GLU A 288 16.57 16.77 10.48
C GLU A 288 16.02 16.66 9.05
N GLU A 289 16.78 16.09 8.12
CA GLU A 289 16.32 15.80 6.76
C GLU A 289 15.13 14.83 6.75
N LEU A 290 15.15 13.79 7.59
CA LEU A 290 14.04 12.84 7.70
C LEU A 290 12.81 13.49 8.32
N LYS A 291 13.00 14.33 9.34
CA LYS A 291 11.91 15.11 9.95
C LYS A 291 11.28 16.10 8.98
N GLN A 292 12.08 16.69 8.07
CA GLN A 292 11.61 17.63 7.05
C GLN A 292 11.02 16.93 5.81
N SER A 293 11.31 15.65 5.59
CA SER A 293 10.72 14.86 4.49
C SER A 293 9.25 14.50 4.73
N VAL A 294 8.76 14.88 5.88
CA VAL A 294 7.38 14.74 6.38
C VAL A 294 6.43 15.55 5.49
N SER A 295 5.31 14.97 5.07
CA SER A 295 4.20 15.60 4.32
C SER A 295 4.27 15.52 2.78
N ARG A 296 4.88 14.50 2.22
CA ARG A 296 5.01 14.36 0.76
C ARG A 296 4.21 13.22 0.14
N TYR A 297 3.51 12.46 0.95
CA TYR A 297 2.73 11.32 0.46
C TYR A 297 1.24 11.62 0.45
N PRO A 298 0.47 10.93 -0.39
CA PRO A 298 -0.98 11.01 -0.33
C PRO A 298 -1.49 10.49 1.02
N SER A 299 -2.62 11.01 1.43
CA SER A 299 -3.34 10.53 2.61
C SER A 299 -4.23 9.31 2.27
N LEU A 300 -4.72 8.63 3.30
CA LEU A 300 -5.51 7.40 3.11
C LEU A 300 -6.85 7.65 2.40
N ASP A 301 -7.46 8.83 2.63
CA ASP A 301 -8.68 9.26 1.93
C ASP A 301 -8.53 9.41 0.42
N GLN A 302 -7.29 9.54 -0.06
CA GLN A 302 -6.96 9.60 -1.49
C GLN A 302 -6.65 8.23 -2.11
N ALA A 303 -6.59 7.18 -1.28
CA ALA A 303 -6.17 5.85 -1.71
C ALA A 303 -7.04 5.30 -2.84
N TRP A 304 -8.35 5.45 -2.76
CA TRP A 304 -9.28 4.93 -3.75
C TRP A 304 -9.05 5.57 -5.13
N GLN A 305 -8.77 6.87 -5.19
CA GLN A 305 -8.48 7.59 -6.43
C GLN A 305 -7.20 7.06 -7.08
N ILE A 306 -6.16 6.85 -6.27
CA ILE A 306 -4.87 6.34 -6.73
C ILE A 306 -5.01 4.92 -7.26
N VAL A 307 -5.76 4.07 -6.54
CA VAL A 307 -5.99 2.68 -6.93
C VAL A 307 -6.83 2.60 -8.21
N GLU A 308 -7.90 3.37 -8.30
CA GLU A 308 -8.78 3.38 -9.47
C GLU A 308 -8.11 3.99 -10.72
N ALA A 309 -7.26 4.99 -10.55
CA ALA A 309 -6.44 5.52 -11.64
C ALA A 309 -5.47 4.46 -12.21
N GLY A 310 -5.12 3.45 -11.41
CA GLY A 310 -4.26 2.34 -11.81
C GLY A 310 -2.83 2.77 -12.08
N ASN A 311 -2.24 2.28 -13.17
CA ASN A 311 -0.84 2.58 -13.51
C ASN A 311 -0.64 4.03 -13.97
N LEU A 312 0.00 4.85 -13.14
CA LEU A 312 0.33 6.26 -13.43
C LEU A 312 1.75 6.43 -14.02
N SER A 313 2.31 5.39 -14.64
CA SER A 313 3.65 5.48 -15.26
C SER A 313 3.69 6.54 -16.37
N GLU A 314 4.86 7.15 -16.53
CA GLU A 314 5.10 8.18 -17.54
C GLU A 314 4.70 7.72 -18.95
N THR A 315 5.02 6.47 -19.30
CA THR A 315 4.70 5.88 -20.60
C THR A 315 3.18 5.85 -20.81
N ARG A 316 2.40 5.42 -19.81
CA ARG A 316 0.94 5.35 -19.93
C ARG A 316 0.32 6.73 -20.01
N ILE A 317 0.70 7.65 -19.13
CA ILE A 317 0.16 9.02 -19.14
C ILE A 317 0.48 9.72 -20.46
N LYS A 318 1.69 9.59 -21.00
CA LYS A 318 2.03 10.14 -22.31
C LYS A 318 1.20 9.52 -23.44
N SER A 319 0.94 8.20 -23.37
CA SER A 319 0.06 7.54 -24.33
C SER A 319 -1.37 8.07 -24.29
N MET A 320 -1.93 8.27 -23.09
CA MET A 320 -3.27 8.88 -22.92
C MET A 320 -3.34 10.31 -23.50
N ILE A 321 -2.32 11.13 -23.27
CA ILE A 321 -2.25 12.49 -23.82
C ILE A 321 -2.21 12.46 -25.36
N GLN A 322 -1.54 11.48 -25.96
CA GLN A 322 -1.40 11.39 -27.42
C GLN A 322 -2.60 10.75 -28.12
N GLN A 323 -3.22 9.76 -27.51
CA GLN A 323 -4.24 8.90 -28.14
C GLN A 323 -5.66 9.16 -27.61
N GLY A 324 -5.80 9.89 -26.53
CA GLY A 324 -7.04 10.02 -25.76
C GLY A 324 -7.17 8.93 -24.68
N LEU A 325 -8.20 9.07 -23.85
CA LEU A 325 -8.54 8.10 -22.80
C LEU A 325 -9.32 6.93 -23.39
N GLY A 326 -9.08 5.73 -22.88
CA GLY A 326 -9.90 4.55 -23.14
C GLY A 326 -11.30 4.66 -22.53
N GLU A 327 -12.20 3.74 -22.91
CA GLU A 327 -13.60 3.74 -22.44
C GLU A 327 -13.74 3.64 -20.92
N ASP A 328 -12.84 2.90 -20.27
CA ASP A 328 -12.82 2.67 -18.81
C ASP A 328 -12.00 3.72 -18.04
N GLU A 329 -11.35 4.66 -18.73
CA GLU A 329 -10.45 5.63 -18.11
C GLU A 329 -11.19 6.92 -17.77
N LYS A 330 -11.13 7.32 -16.49
CA LYS A 330 -11.83 8.50 -15.95
C LYS A 330 -10.85 9.65 -15.75
N ALA A 331 -11.02 10.73 -16.52
CA ALA A 331 -10.11 11.88 -16.50
C ALA A 331 -10.02 12.56 -15.13
N ASP A 332 -11.13 12.66 -14.40
CA ASP A 332 -11.20 13.26 -13.07
C ASP A 332 -10.43 12.45 -12.03
N ILE A 333 -10.55 11.13 -12.08
CA ILE A 333 -9.81 10.22 -11.15
C ILE A 333 -8.32 10.29 -11.43
N ILE A 334 -7.91 10.24 -12.71
CA ILE A 334 -6.49 10.34 -13.08
C ILE A 334 -5.92 11.70 -12.67
N LEU A 335 -6.65 12.79 -12.90
CA LEU A 335 -6.25 14.14 -12.47
C LEU A 335 -6.01 14.20 -10.95
N GLN A 336 -6.97 13.72 -10.17
CA GLN A 336 -6.88 13.74 -8.72
C GLN A 336 -5.74 12.85 -8.22
N ALA A 337 -5.57 11.67 -8.80
CA ALA A 337 -4.48 10.78 -8.46
C ALA A 337 -3.10 11.37 -8.80
N LEU A 338 -2.91 11.97 -9.98
CA LEU A 338 -1.66 12.65 -10.35
C LEU A 338 -1.38 13.85 -9.44
N PHE A 339 -2.41 14.59 -9.04
CA PHE A 339 -2.28 15.70 -8.10
C PHE A 339 -1.88 15.20 -6.71
N SER A 340 -2.59 14.23 -6.14
CA SER A 340 -2.36 13.68 -4.80
C SER A 340 -0.99 13.01 -4.65
N THR A 341 -0.49 12.41 -5.73
CA THR A 341 0.84 11.78 -5.76
C THR A 341 1.96 12.78 -6.09
N HIS A 342 1.67 14.06 -6.21
CA HIS A 342 2.62 15.10 -6.64
C HIS A 342 3.37 14.73 -7.92
N SER A 343 2.69 14.06 -8.84
CA SER A 343 3.31 13.61 -10.09
C SER A 343 3.77 14.78 -10.94
N PRO A 344 4.99 14.75 -11.48
CA PRO A 344 5.47 15.77 -12.42
C PRO A 344 4.63 15.82 -13.71
N LEU A 345 3.87 14.76 -14.00
CA LEU A 345 3.01 14.65 -15.19
C LEU A 345 1.64 15.33 -15.00
N PHE A 346 1.32 15.77 -13.79
CA PHE A 346 0.03 16.41 -13.50
C PHE A 346 -0.27 17.59 -14.41
N ILE A 347 0.69 18.49 -14.60
CA ILE A 347 0.52 19.70 -15.40
C ILE A 347 0.24 19.36 -16.87
N ASP A 348 0.98 18.43 -17.44
CA ASP A 348 0.80 18.03 -18.85
C ASP A 348 -0.55 17.35 -19.06
N PHE A 349 -0.95 16.48 -18.13
CA PHE A 349 -2.27 15.86 -18.19
C PHE A 349 -3.41 16.86 -17.96
N ALA A 350 -3.24 17.83 -17.06
CA ALA A 350 -4.19 18.91 -16.84
C ALA A 350 -4.42 19.76 -18.12
N ARG A 351 -3.34 20.11 -18.81
CA ARG A 351 -3.42 20.83 -20.11
C ARG A 351 -4.15 20.01 -21.17
N PHE A 352 -3.89 18.71 -21.24
CA PHE A 352 -4.60 17.80 -22.14
C PHE A 352 -6.09 17.81 -21.85
N VAL A 353 -6.53 17.64 -20.61
CA VAL A 353 -7.95 17.64 -20.22
C VAL A 353 -8.63 18.97 -20.58
N ILE A 354 -7.96 20.09 -20.37
CA ILE A 354 -8.53 21.41 -20.67
C ILE A 354 -8.68 21.66 -22.17
N SER A 355 -7.69 21.25 -22.95
CA SER A 355 -7.68 21.48 -24.41
C SER A 355 -8.65 20.57 -25.16
N HIS A 356 -8.99 19.40 -24.58
CA HIS A 356 -9.79 18.41 -25.28
C HIS A 356 -11.30 18.62 -25.05
N PRO A 357 -12.13 18.79 -26.11
CA PRO A 357 -13.57 19.10 -25.96
C PRO A 357 -14.35 18.02 -25.21
N ALA A 358 -14.00 16.74 -25.37
CA ALA A 358 -14.68 15.62 -24.70
C ALA A 358 -14.58 15.68 -23.16
N TYR A 359 -13.56 16.37 -22.62
CA TYR A 359 -13.32 16.46 -21.18
C TYR A 359 -13.73 17.84 -20.61
N ALA A 360 -14.50 18.62 -21.35
CA ALA A 360 -14.91 19.98 -20.95
C ALA A 360 -15.59 20.03 -19.58
N ILE A 361 -16.31 18.99 -19.19
CA ILE A 361 -16.98 18.87 -17.89
C ILE A 361 -15.98 18.89 -16.71
N TYR A 362 -14.74 18.48 -16.93
CA TYR A 362 -13.71 18.41 -15.87
C TYR A 362 -12.85 19.67 -15.77
N ARG A 363 -13.08 20.70 -16.63
CA ARG A 363 -12.33 21.96 -16.59
C ARG A 363 -12.37 22.67 -15.24
N PRO A 364 -13.55 22.81 -14.57
CA PRO A 364 -13.58 23.44 -13.24
C PRO A 364 -12.78 22.69 -12.18
N LEU A 365 -12.82 21.34 -12.19
CA LEU A 365 -11.99 20.53 -11.32
C LEU A 365 -10.50 20.76 -11.60
N THR A 366 -10.11 20.70 -12.87
CA THR A 366 -8.71 20.88 -13.29
C THR A 366 -8.17 22.25 -12.85
N PHE A 367 -8.97 23.33 -13.04
CA PHE A 367 -8.59 24.66 -12.58
C PHE A 367 -8.42 24.74 -11.06
N ARG A 368 -9.32 24.11 -10.29
CA ARG A 368 -9.19 24.06 -8.82
C ARG A 368 -7.93 23.35 -8.37
N LEU A 369 -7.60 22.21 -8.97
CA LEU A 369 -6.38 21.46 -8.66
C LEU A 369 -5.12 22.24 -9.08
N MET A 370 -5.14 22.86 -10.26
CA MET A 370 -4.07 23.75 -10.73
C MET A 370 -3.85 24.93 -9.78
N ALA A 371 -4.93 25.52 -9.26
CA ALA A 371 -4.84 26.66 -8.33
C ALA A 371 -4.26 26.28 -6.95
N GLN A 372 -4.33 25.02 -6.57
CA GLN A 372 -3.65 24.51 -5.37
C GLN A 372 -2.16 24.22 -5.59
N ASN A 373 -1.76 24.04 -6.84
CA ASN A 373 -0.38 23.71 -7.22
C ASN A 373 0.43 24.97 -7.53
N ARG A 374 0.97 25.63 -6.47
CA ARG A 374 1.73 26.90 -6.56
C ARG A 374 3.12 26.69 -7.18
N THR A 375 3.17 26.51 -8.49
CA THR A 375 4.41 26.29 -9.24
C THR A 375 4.52 27.30 -10.40
N PRO A 376 5.73 27.57 -10.89
CA PRO A 376 5.92 28.40 -12.09
C PRO A 376 5.14 27.90 -13.32
N GLN A 377 4.93 26.59 -13.41
CA GLN A 377 4.12 25.99 -14.48
C GLN A 377 2.64 26.29 -14.33
N ALA A 378 2.12 26.32 -13.09
CA ALA A 378 0.75 26.73 -12.82
C ALA A 378 0.55 28.23 -13.07
N ASP A 379 1.54 29.08 -12.72
CA ASP A 379 1.52 30.51 -13.07
C ASP A 379 1.44 30.72 -14.58
N ALA A 380 2.31 30.05 -15.33
CA ALA A 380 2.30 30.11 -16.80
C ALA A 380 0.99 29.62 -17.40
N PHE A 381 0.39 28.57 -16.82
CA PHE A 381 -0.90 28.06 -17.25
C PHE A 381 -2.02 29.10 -17.07
N PHE A 382 -2.13 29.73 -15.90
CA PHE A 382 -3.15 30.72 -15.62
C PHE A 382 -2.93 32.02 -16.41
N LEU A 383 -1.69 32.44 -16.67
CA LEU A 383 -1.36 33.56 -17.53
C LEU A 383 -1.78 33.28 -18.98
N ASP A 384 -1.50 32.11 -19.51
CA ASP A 384 -1.92 31.70 -20.85
C ASP A 384 -3.45 31.69 -20.99
N PHE A 385 -4.15 31.18 -19.97
CA PHE A 385 -5.60 31.24 -19.92
C PHE A 385 -6.12 32.69 -19.92
N ALA A 386 -5.55 33.57 -19.08
CA ALA A 386 -5.96 34.97 -18.99
C ALA A 386 -5.82 35.73 -20.32
N ILE A 387 -4.77 35.41 -21.10
CA ILE A 387 -4.51 36.01 -22.40
C ILE A 387 -5.51 35.53 -23.46
N ASN A 388 -5.95 34.28 -23.38
CA ASN A 388 -6.77 33.61 -24.38
C ASN A 388 -8.25 33.45 -23.98
N ASP A 389 -8.63 33.91 -22.78
CA ASP A 389 -9.99 33.80 -22.27
C ASP A 389 -10.88 34.88 -22.97
N ASP A 390 -11.93 34.40 -23.61
CA ASP A 390 -12.95 35.23 -24.27
C ASP A 390 -14.03 35.74 -23.31
N GLY A 391 -13.94 35.42 -22.01
CA GLY A 391 -14.91 35.79 -20.99
C GLY A 391 -16.18 34.93 -20.98
N GLU A 392 -16.28 33.94 -21.84
CA GLU A 392 -17.46 33.05 -21.90
C GLU A 392 -17.54 32.05 -20.73
N ARG A 393 -16.52 32.00 -19.85
CA ARG A 393 -16.39 31.01 -18.78
C ARG A 393 -16.16 31.65 -17.41
N PRO A 394 -17.15 32.34 -16.85
CA PRO A 394 -16.99 33.15 -15.62
C PRO A 394 -16.54 32.33 -14.40
N GLU A 395 -16.89 31.05 -14.33
CA GLU A 395 -16.42 30.17 -13.25
C GLU A 395 -14.91 29.96 -13.29
N LEU A 396 -14.34 29.72 -14.46
CA LEU A 396 -12.89 29.48 -14.63
C LEU A 396 -12.12 30.80 -14.40
N THR A 397 -12.62 31.92 -14.94
CA THR A 397 -12.06 33.25 -14.71
C THR A 397 -12.02 33.58 -13.22
N LYS A 398 -13.07 33.26 -12.47
CA LYS A 398 -13.10 33.45 -11.02
C LYS A 398 -12.01 32.62 -10.28
N ILE A 399 -11.82 31.37 -10.66
CA ILE A 399 -10.76 30.51 -10.03
C ILE A 399 -9.39 31.11 -10.31
N MET A 400 -9.13 31.55 -11.53
CA MET A 400 -7.90 32.25 -11.93
C MET A 400 -7.67 33.54 -11.15
N ASP A 401 -8.70 34.39 -11.04
CA ASP A 401 -8.63 35.64 -10.29
C ASP A 401 -8.30 35.38 -8.79
N ASP A 402 -8.96 34.39 -8.20
CA ASP A 402 -8.69 33.96 -6.80
C ASP A 402 -7.27 33.42 -6.64
N TYR A 403 -6.72 32.75 -7.65
CA TYR A 403 -5.34 32.29 -7.66
C TYR A 403 -4.35 33.45 -7.58
N PHE A 404 -4.50 34.50 -8.36
CA PHE A 404 -3.60 35.64 -8.37
C PHE A 404 -3.82 36.62 -7.19
N ARG A 405 -4.98 36.59 -6.54
CA ARG A 405 -5.29 37.43 -5.36
C ARG A 405 -4.70 36.89 -4.06
N LYS A 406 -4.48 35.59 -3.96
CA LYS A 406 -3.91 34.97 -2.76
C LYS A 406 -2.39 34.84 -2.97
N PRO A 407 -1.56 35.47 -2.11
CA PRO A 407 -0.12 35.38 -2.20
C PRO A 407 0.42 33.97 -1.91
#